data_edc64468d023dd18d33d987a16b3964a
#
_entry.id   edc64468d023dd18d33d987a16b3964a
#
_cell.length_a   1.000
_cell.length_b   1.000
_cell.length_c   1.000
_cell.angle_alpha   90.00
_cell.angle_beta   90.00
_cell.angle_gamma   90.00
#
_symmetry.space_group_name_H-M   'P 1'
#
loop_
_entity.id
_entity.type
_entity.pdbx_description
1 polymer ?
#
loop_
_entity_poly.entity_id
_entity_poly.type
_entity_poly.pdbx_seq_one_letter_code
_entity_poly.pdbx_strand_id
1 'polypeptide(L)'
;QGSDILVKLTTSQPLASAPASFSVANPPRIAFDFPGVKNALGRNSQTVNEGDLRSVSLVQVGDRTRVVLNLRQVRQATTRVEGKDLYITIRDINFRRGKGGEGRVVVDLSDSNVGIDIRQQGANLVVEFQKTDLPDTLRRRLDVTDFATPITTVNTLSQGENIRMVISPKGLW
;
A
#
# COMPACT_ATOMS: atom_id res chain seq x y z
N GLN A 1 0.09 -15.56 -1.94
CA GLN A 1 -0.84 -14.67 -2.61
C GLN A 1 -0.93 -13.39 -1.76
N GLY A 2 -0.20 -12.35 -2.11
CA GLY A 2 -0.45 -11.00 -1.67
C GLY A 2 -1.09 -10.33 -2.85
N SER A 3 -2.38 -10.37 -2.90
CA SER A 3 -3.17 -9.62 -3.84
C SER A 3 -3.42 -8.25 -3.25
N ASP A 4 -3.47 -7.24 -4.09
CA ASP A 4 -4.05 -5.96 -3.73
C ASP A 4 -5.39 -6.19 -3.02
N ILE A 5 -5.63 -5.45 -1.95
CA ILE A 5 -6.92 -5.50 -1.27
C ILE A 5 -7.77 -4.43 -1.91
N LEU A 6 -8.88 -4.84 -2.50
CA LEU A 6 -9.85 -3.94 -3.10
C LEU A 6 -11.02 -3.73 -2.13
N VAL A 7 -11.20 -2.50 -1.68
CA VAL A 7 -12.36 -2.08 -0.89
C VAL A 7 -13.27 -1.27 -1.78
N LYS A 8 -14.53 -1.72 -1.94
CA LYS A 8 -15.57 -1.00 -2.65
C LYS A 8 -16.52 -0.34 -1.65
N LEU A 9 -16.69 0.95 -1.78
CA LEU A 9 -17.69 1.74 -1.04
C LEU A 9 -18.72 2.30 -2.02
N THR A 10 -20.00 2.06 -1.75
CA THR A 10 -21.11 2.55 -2.58
C THR A 10 -21.90 3.62 -1.83
N THR A 11 -22.12 4.77 -2.46
CA THR A 11 -22.93 5.86 -1.94
C THR A 11 -24.30 5.90 -2.60
N SER A 12 -25.29 6.57 -1.97
CA SER A 12 -26.63 6.72 -2.55
C SER A 12 -26.66 7.69 -3.74
N GLN A 13 -25.75 8.65 -3.77
CA GLN A 13 -25.58 9.65 -4.84
C GLN A 13 -24.23 9.50 -5.50
N PRO A 14 -24.07 9.90 -6.78
CA PRO A 14 -22.78 9.91 -7.44
C PRO A 14 -21.75 10.78 -6.72
N LEU A 15 -20.51 10.31 -6.67
CA LEU A 15 -19.38 11.05 -6.14
C LEU A 15 -18.82 11.96 -7.25
N ALA A 16 -18.70 13.26 -6.97
CA ALA A 16 -18.11 14.20 -7.92
C ALA A 16 -16.59 14.02 -8.07
N SER A 17 -15.94 13.56 -7.02
CA SER A 17 -14.48 13.31 -6.98
C SER A 17 -14.15 12.30 -5.87
N ALA A 18 -12.91 11.81 -5.87
CA ALA A 18 -12.41 11.01 -4.76
C ALA A 18 -12.43 11.83 -3.45
N PRO A 19 -12.83 11.23 -2.32
CA PRO A 19 -12.83 11.89 -1.03
C PRO A 19 -11.40 12.22 -0.59
N ALA A 20 -11.25 13.26 0.23
CA ALA A 20 -9.98 13.56 0.87
C ALA A 20 -9.55 12.37 1.73
N SER A 21 -8.26 12.02 1.65
CA SER A 21 -7.69 10.92 2.41
C SER A 21 -6.44 11.33 3.16
N PHE A 22 -6.18 10.67 4.29
CA PHE A 22 -4.95 10.81 5.04
C PHE A 22 -4.56 9.49 5.70
N SER A 23 -3.26 9.32 5.91
CA SER A 23 -2.69 8.12 6.52
C SER A 23 -2.11 8.43 7.89
N VAL A 24 -2.23 7.47 8.81
CA VAL A 24 -1.62 7.48 10.14
C VAL A 24 -0.73 6.26 10.26
N ALA A 25 0.50 6.45 10.74
CA ALA A 25 1.47 5.36 10.83
C ALA A 25 1.33 4.54 12.12
N ASN A 26 0.91 5.14 13.21
CA ASN A 26 0.81 4.46 14.49
C ASN A 26 -0.46 4.86 15.27
N PRO A 27 -1.45 3.95 15.37
CA PRO A 27 -1.57 2.67 14.66
C PRO A 27 -1.83 2.88 13.16
N PRO A 28 -1.42 1.92 12.30
CA PRO A 28 -1.55 2.05 10.85
C PRO A 28 -3.00 2.16 10.41
N ARG A 29 -3.37 3.28 9.76
CA ARG A 29 -4.73 3.56 9.28
C ARG A 29 -4.70 4.42 8.03
N ILE A 30 -5.72 4.26 7.21
CA ILE A 30 -6.03 5.18 6.11
C ILE A 30 -7.46 5.65 6.30
N ALA A 31 -7.68 6.94 6.33
CA ALA A 31 -8.99 7.54 6.52
C ALA A 31 -9.43 8.29 5.27
N PHE A 32 -10.73 8.22 4.98
CA PHE A 32 -11.39 8.91 3.87
C PHE A 32 -12.56 9.71 4.42
N ASP A 33 -12.62 11.00 4.11
CA ASP A 33 -13.68 11.90 4.55
C ASP A 33 -14.70 12.13 3.42
N PHE A 34 -15.96 11.80 3.70
CA PHE A 34 -17.10 11.98 2.81
C PHE A 34 -18.00 13.10 3.32
N PRO A 35 -17.85 14.35 2.85
CA PRO A 35 -18.74 15.45 3.21
C PRO A 35 -20.17 15.19 2.72
N GLY A 36 -21.17 15.53 3.53
CA GLY A 36 -22.58 15.39 3.19
C GLY A 36 -23.09 13.94 3.09
N VAL A 37 -22.26 12.95 3.41
CA VAL A 37 -22.63 11.52 3.37
C VAL A 37 -22.91 11.04 4.78
N LYS A 38 -24.04 10.34 4.95
CA LYS A 38 -24.44 9.69 6.20
C LYS A 38 -24.18 8.19 6.13
N ASN A 39 -23.82 7.59 7.26
CA ASN A 39 -23.69 6.15 7.36
C ASN A 39 -25.06 5.47 7.29
N ALA A 40 -25.33 4.76 6.18
CA ALA A 40 -26.57 4.01 5.97
C ALA A 40 -26.42 2.49 6.23
N LEU A 41 -25.25 2.02 6.67
CA LEU A 41 -24.98 0.58 6.84
C LEU A 41 -25.57 0.01 8.13
N GLY A 42 -26.13 0.85 9.02
CA GLY A 42 -26.65 0.40 10.32
C GLY A 42 -25.59 -0.15 11.28
N ARG A 43 -24.31 -0.02 10.93
CA ARG A 43 -23.15 -0.45 11.73
C ARG A 43 -22.00 0.53 11.56
N ASN A 44 -21.18 0.65 12.60
CA ASN A 44 -20.04 1.57 12.63
C ASN A 44 -18.69 0.86 12.45
N SER A 45 -18.68 -0.46 12.36
CA SER A 45 -17.46 -1.23 12.15
C SER A 45 -17.75 -2.57 11.49
N GLN A 46 -16.83 -3.02 10.69
CA GLN A 46 -16.83 -4.36 10.09
C GLN A 46 -15.43 -4.96 10.19
N THR A 47 -15.30 -6.11 10.83
CA THR A 47 -14.08 -6.90 10.81
C THR A 47 -13.94 -7.57 9.45
N VAL A 48 -12.76 -7.47 8.84
CA VAL A 48 -12.44 -8.03 7.52
C VAL A 48 -11.40 -9.14 7.65
N ASN A 49 -10.25 -8.84 8.26
CA ASN A 49 -9.11 -9.76 8.45
C ASN A 49 -8.59 -10.37 7.14
N GLU A 50 -8.56 -9.60 6.07
CA GLU A 50 -8.01 -10.00 4.78
C GLU A 50 -6.68 -9.28 4.53
N GLY A 51 -5.59 -10.04 4.33
CA GLY A 51 -4.26 -9.49 4.19
C GLY A 51 -3.92 -8.55 5.33
N ASP A 52 -3.53 -7.31 5.00
CA ASP A 52 -3.23 -6.28 6.00
C ASP A 52 -4.44 -5.48 6.46
N LEU A 53 -5.60 -5.62 5.85
CA LEU A 53 -6.84 -4.97 6.29
C LEU A 53 -7.46 -5.74 7.46
N ARG A 54 -7.44 -5.15 8.65
CA ARG A 54 -8.07 -5.72 9.85
C ARG A 54 -9.57 -5.47 9.87
N SER A 55 -9.94 -4.22 9.74
CA SER A 55 -11.33 -3.79 9.82
C SER A 55 -11.55 -2.47 9.11
N VAL A 56 -12.82 -2.20 8.80
CA VAL A 56 -13.30 -0.92 8.31
C VAL A 56 -14.19 -0.31 9.39
N SER A 57 -13.92 0.93 9.78
CA SER A 57 -14.72 1.66 10.76
C SER A 57 -15.32 2.90 10.11
N LEU A 58 -16.55 3.23 10.49
CA LEU A 58 -17.27 4.41 10.03
C LEU A 58 -17.57 5.31 11.22
N VAL A 59 -17.15 6.56 11.14
CA VAL A 59 -17.36 7.56 12.19
C VAL A 59 -18.12 8.73 11.59
N GLN A 60 -19.30 9.01 12.15
CA GLN A 60 -20.07 10.21 11.78
C GLN A 60 -19.49 11.40 12.57
N VAL A 61 -19.09 12.44 11.85
CA VAL A 61 -18.55 13.69 12.43
C VAL A 61 -19.33 14.87 11.80
N GLY A 62 -20.35 15.33 12.51
CA GLY A 62 -21.25 16.36 11.98
C GLY A 62 -21.99 15.87 10.73
N ASP A 63 -21.82 16.59 9.63
CA ASP A 63 -22.44 16.30 8.34
C ASP A 63 -21.61 15.36 7.44
N ARG A 64 -20.47 14.86 7.91
CA ARG A 64 -19.60 13.97 7.14
C ARG A 64 -19.42 12.61 7.78
N THR A 65 -19.25 11.61 6.95
CA THR A 65 -18.84 10.27 7.38
C THR A 65 -17.35 10.08 7.09
N ARG A 66 -16.60 9.67 8.11
CA ARG A 66 -15.22 9.24 7.98
C ARG A 66 -15.16 7.73 7.92
N VAL A 67 -14.59 7.19 6.84
CA VAL A 67 -14.31 5.77 6.69
C VAL A 67 -12.84 5.54 7.03
N VAL A 68 -12.55 4.65 7.98
CA VAL A 68 -11.21 4.33 8.46
C VAL A 68 -10.88 2.88 8.14
N LEU A 69 -9.88 2.66 7.33
CA LEU A 69 -9.29 1.35 7.08
C LEU A 69 -8.22 1.10 8.15
N ASN A 70 -8.48 0.18 9.07
CA ASN A 70 -7.51 -0.21 10.10
C ASN A 70 -6.62 -1.31 9.55
N LEU A 71 -5.32 -1.07 9.55
CA LEU A 71 -4.35 -1.93 8.91
C LEU A 71 -3.43 -2.63 9.93
N ARG A 72 -2.75 -3.71 9.50
CA ARG A 72 -1.69 -4.37 10.28
C ARG A 72 -0.36 -3.64 10.16
N GLN A 73 -0.12 -3.08 8.98
CA GLN A 73 1.09 -2.35 8.64
C GLN A 73 0.74 -1.10 7.85
N VAL A 74 1.66 -0.15 7.78
CA VAL A 74 1.50 1.05 6.95
C VAL A 74 1.43 0.63 5.49
N ARG A 75 0.38 1.07 4.80
CA ARG A 75 0.10 0.78 3.39
C ARG A 75 -0.27 2.04 2.65
N GLN A 76 -0.17 1.98 1.33
CA GLN A 76 -0.69 2.99 0.43
C GLN A 76 -2.03 2.56 -0.13
N ALA A 77 -2.86 3.54 -0.43
CA ALA A 77 -4.10 3.32 -1.15
C ALA A 77 -4.18 4.25 -2.35
N THR A 78 -4.65 3.71 -3.46
CA THR A 78 -5.10 4.48 -4.61
C THR A 78 -6.61 4.42 -4.68
N THR A 79 -7.23 5.48 -5.20
CA THR A 79 -8.69 5.58 -5.30
C THR A 79 -9.11 5.78 -6.73
N ARG A 80 -10.26 5.18 -7.09
CA ARG A 80 -10.92 5.38 -8.38
C ARG A 80 -12.42 5.52 -8.13
N VAL A 81 -13.02 6.56 -8.70
CA VAL A 81 -14.47 6.83 -8.59
C VAL A 81 -15.15 6.40 -9.89
N GLU A 82 -16.22 5.65 -9.77
CA GLU A 82 -17.10 5.26 -10.87
C GLU A 82 -18.56 5.47 -10.46
N GLY A 83 -19.11 6.62 -10.83
CA GLY A 83 -20.49 6.98 -10.47
C GLY A 83 -20.68 7.05 -8.95
N LYS A 84 -21.38 6.08 -8.39
CA LYS A 84 -21.67 5.97 -6.95
C LYS A 84 -20.62 5.17 -6.19
N ASP A 85 -19.71 4.54 -6.90
CA ASP A 85 -18.75 3.61 -6.33
C ASP A 85 -17.37 4.26 -6.18
N LEU A 86 -16.79 4.13 -4.99
CA LEU A 86 -15.38 4.39 -4.72
C LEU A 86 -14.66 3.05 -4.57
N TYR A 87 -13.68 2.83 -5.41
CA TYR A 87 -12.75 1.69 -5.32
C TYR A 87 -11.46 2.16 -4.67
N ILE A 88 -11.11 1.53 -3.57
CA ILE A 88 -9.86 1.78 -2.82
C ILE A 88 -8.99 0.55 -2.98
N THR A 89 -7.85 0.69 -3.65
CA THR A 89 -6.85 -0.38 -3.80
C THR A 89 -5.72 -0.12 -2.82
N ILE A 90 -5.52 -1.03 -1.87
CA ILE A 90 -4.42 -1.00 -0.90
C ILE A 90 -3.24 -1.74 -1.52
N ARG A 91 -2.14 -1.03 -1.80
CA ARG A 91 -0.94 -1.55 -2.46
C ARG A 91 0.26 -1.55 -1.53
N ASP A 92 1.25 -2.37 -1.86
CA ASP A 92 2.51 -2.44 -1.10
C ASP A 92 3.70 -2.88 -1.97
N ILE A 93 4.90 -2.56 -1.46
CA ILE A 93 6.12 -3.28 -1.82
C ILE A 93 6.11 -4.57 -0.99
N ASN A 94 5.83 -5.68 -1.62
CA ASN A 94 5.70 -6.97 -0.96
C ASN A 94 6.96 -7.80 -1.12
N PHE A 95 7.32 -8.49 -0.04
CA PHE A 95 8.32 -9.54 -0.08
C PHE A 95 7.66 -10.90 0.17
N ARG A 96 8.06 -11.90 -0.61
CA ARG A 96 7.53 -13.26 -0.48
C ARG A 96 8.62 -14.28 -0.71
N ARG A 97 8.44 -15.46 -0.12
CA ARG A 97 9.19 -16.64 -0.48
C ARG A 97 8.50 -17.36 -1.64
N GLY A 98 9.24 -17.66 -2.70
CA GLY A 98 8.77 -18.49 -3.79
C GLY A 98 8.83 -19.98 -3.48
N LYS A 99 8.28 -20.81 -4.36
CA LYS A 99 8.19 -22.27 -4.18
C LYS A 99 9.56 -22.97 -4.13
N GLY A 100 10.56 -22.42 -4.79
CA GLY A 100 11.95 -22.90 -4.79
C GLY A 100 12.80 -22.33 -3.66
N GLY A 101 12.23 -21.53 -2.75
CA GLY A 101 12.95 -20.88 -1.65
C GLY A 101 13.51 -19.50 -2.04
N GLU A 102 13.32 -19.05 -3.28
CA GLU A 102 13.76 -17.74 -3.76
C GLU A 102 13.02 -16.60 -3.04
N GLY A 103 13.70 -15.47 -2.80
CA GLY A 103 13.08 -14.24 -2.35
C GLY A 103 12.46 -13.49 -3.54
N ARG A 104 11.19 -13.12 -3.44
CA ARG A 104 10.48 -12.32 -4.45
C ARG A 104 10.12 -10.96 -3.88
N VAL A 105 10.67 -9.90 -4.49
CA VAL A 105 10.25 -8.53 -4.23
C VAL A 105 9.23 -8.16 -5.31
N VAL A 106 8.02 -7.80 -4.89
CA VAL A 106 6.93 -7.39 -5.79
C VAL A 106 6.68 -5.91 -5.56
N VAL A 107 6.75 -5.13 -6.61
CA VAL A 107 6.50 -3.68 -6.60
C VAL A 107 5.39 -3.38 -7.58
N ASP A 108 4.28 -2.82 -7.09
CA ASP A 108 3.20 -2.36 -7.93
C ASP A 108 3.46 -0.91 -8.36
N LEU A 109 3.55 -0.69 -9.66
CA LEU A 109 3.77 0.64 -10.25
C LEU A 109 2.45 1.23 -10.71
N SER A 110 2.25 2.52 -10.46
CA SER A 110 1.07 3.26 -10.94
C SER A 110 1.13 3.56 -12.43
N ASP A 111 2.34 3.58 -13.02
CA ASP A 111 2.59 3.77 -14.45
C ASP A 111 3.43 2.62 -14.99
N SER A 112 2.99 2.03 -16.08
CA SER A 112 3.70 0.95 -16.77
C SER A 112 4.92 1.42 -17.59
N ASN A 113 5.05 2.74 -17.79
CA ASN A 113 6.14 3.34 -18.60
C ASN A 113 7.35 3.75 -17.75
N VAL A 114 7.41 3.34 -16.49
CA VAL A 114 8.54 3.63 -15.60
C VAL A 114 9.80 2.93 -16.12
N GLY A 115 10.88 3.69 -16.34
CA GLY A 115 12.18 3.12 -16.64
C GLY A 115 12.73 2.39 -15.41
N ILE A 116 13.15 1.14 -15.59
CA ILE A 116 13.72 0.32 -14.51
C ILE A 116 15.14 -0.07 -14.90
N ASP A 117 16.10 0.27 -14.04
CA ASP A 117 17.48 -0.17 -14.13
C ASP A 117 17.80 -1.14 -12.98
N ILE A 118 18.39 -2.29 -13.30
CA ILE A 118 18.73 -3.31 -12.32
C ILE A 118 20.22 -3.62 -12.46
N ARG A 119 20.97 -3.44 -11.37
CA ARG A 119 22.40 -3.72 -11.35
C ARG A 119 22.87 -4.35 -10.04
N GLN A 120 23.91 -5.13 -10.12
CA GLN A 120 24.61 -5.62 -8.96
C GLN A 120 25.61 -4.56 -8.47
N GLN A 121 25.63 -4.28 -7.18
CA GLN A 121 26.58 -3.40 -6.54
C GLN A 121 27.16 -4.10 -5.30
N GLY A 122 28.36 -4.63 -5.43
CA GLY A 122 28.93 -5.52 -4.41
C GLY A 122 28.08 -6.79 -4.25
N ALA A 123 27.68 -7.08 -3.02
CA ALA A 123 26.77 -8.19 -2.72
C ALA A 123 25.29 -7.84 -2.92
N ASN A 124 24.95 -6.57 -3.13
CA ASN A 124 23.57 -6.12 -3.20
C ASN A 124 23.06 -6.07 -4.64
N LEU A 125 21.74 -6.28 -4.79
CA LEU A 125 21.03 -5.94 -6.00
C LEU A 125 20.40 -4.56 -5.84
N VAL A 126 20.69 -3.65 -6.77
CA VAL A 126 20.14 -2.30 -6.78
C VAL A 126 19.16 -2.18 -7.93
N VAL A 127 17.95 -1.74 -7.63
CA VAL A 127 16.90 -1.46 -8.60
C VAL A 127 16.59 0.03 -8.54
N GLU A 128 16.70 0.72 -9.67
CA GLU A 128 16.33 2.13 -9.79
C GLU A 128 15.09 2.28 -10.67
N PHE A 129 14.09 3.00 -10.16
CA PHE A 129 12.88 3.38 -10.88
C PHE A 129 13.00 4.85 -11.24
N GLN A 130 13.03 5.14 -12.56
CA GLN A 130 13.28 6.48 -13.07
C GLN A 130 12.00 7.32 -13.07
N LYS A 131 12.13 8.62 -12.74
CA LYS A 131 11.05 9.60 -12.73
C LYS A 131 9.80 9.09 -12.01
N THR A 132 9.99 8.52 -10.83
CA THR A 132 8.94 7.90 -10.05
C THR A 132 8.96 8.45 -8.63
N ASP A 133 7.77 8.84 -8.15
CA ASP A 133 7.61 9.29 -6.77
C ASP A 133 7.46 8.11 -5.82
N LEU A 134 8.17 8.19 -4.71
CA LEU A 134 8.02 7.28 -3.58
C LEU A 134 7.31 7.99 -2.44
N PRO A 135 6.09 7.63 -2.16
CA PRO A 135 5.40 8.11 -0.98
C PRO A 135 6.19 7.83 0.31
N ASP A 136 6.17 8.77 1.26
CA ASP A 136 6.96 8.67 2.49
C ASP A 136 6.74 7.38 3.26
N THR A 137 5.53 6.83 3.20
CA THR A 137 5.16 5.56 3.84
C THR A 137 5.87 4.33 3.26
N LEU A 138 6.36 4.43 2.03
CA LEU A 138 7.12 3.37 1.35
C LEU A 138 8.64 3.60 1.40
N ARG A 139 9.09 4.75 1.92
CA ARG A 139 10.50 4.99 2.27
C ARG A 139 10.83 4.22 3.54
N ARG A 140 11.15 2.95 3.39
CA ARG A 140 11.39 2.07 4.53
C ARG A 140 12.37 0.97 4.23
N ARG A 141 12.91 0.42 5.31
CA ARG A 141 13.65 -0.82 5.31
C ARG A 141 12.74 -1.95 5.76
N LEU A 142 12.62 -2.98 4.93
CA LEU A 142 11.97 -4.23 5.28
C LEU A 142 13.03 -5.22 5.73
N ASP A 143 12.91 -5.73 6.95
CA ASP A 143 13.64 -6.92 7.40
C ASP A 143 12.84 -8.13 6.97
N VAL A 144 13.46 -8.98 6.15
CA VAL A 144 12.81 -10.17 5.57
C VAL A 144 13.55 -11.46 5.94
N THR A 145 14.37 -11.41 6.97
CA THR A 145 15.19 -12.52 7.46
C THR A 145 14.33 -13.74 7.82
N ASP A 146 13.16 -13.52 8.42
CA ASP A 146 12.25 -14.58 8.88
C ASP A 146 11.55 -15.35 7.75
N PHE A 147 11.64 -14.87 6.51
CA PHE A 147 11.07 -15.55 5.35
C PHE A 147 11.88 -16.78 4.89
N ALA A 148 13.03 -17.03 5.51
CA ALA A 148 13.93 -18.14 5.18
C ALA A 148 14.29 -18.17 3.67
N THR A 149 14.61 -17.02 3.10
CA THR A 149 15.10 -16.83 1.75
C THR A 149 16.56 -16.35 1.79
N PRO A 150 17.27 -16.31 0.65
CA PRO A 150 18.60 -15.71 0.59
C PRO A 150 18.64 -14.20 0.87
N ILE A 151 17.50 -13.51 0.87
CA ILE A 151 17.42 -12.06 1.08
C ILE A 151 17.19 -11.76 2.56
N THR A 152 17.91 -10.76 3.09
CA THR A 152 17.78 -10.31 4.48
C THR A 152 17.04 -8.99 4.61
N THR A 153 17.29 -8.05 3.69
CA THR A 153 16.66 -6.72 3.75
C THR A 153 16.32 -6.18 2.38
N VAL A 154 15.23 -5.41 2.32
CA VAL A 154 14.87 -4.57 1.18
C VAL A 154 14.74 -3.14 1.69
N ASN A 155 15.59 -2.25 1.20
CA ASN A 155 15.61 -0.84 1.59
C ASN A 155 15.22 0.03 0.41
N THR A 156 14.17 0.85 0.56
CA THR A 156 13.64 1.71 -0.49
C THR A 156 13.79 3.17 -0.09
N LEU A 157 14.43 3.97 -0.94
CA LEU A 157 14.74 5.39 -0.71
C LEU A 157 14.41 6.20 -1.96
N SER A 158 14.11 7.49 -1.76
CA SER A 158 14.10 8.47 -2.85
C SER A 158 15.52 8.97 -3.11
N GLN A 159 15.87 9.14 -4.37
CA GLN A 159 17.14 9.71 -4.81
C GLN A 159 16.87 10.71 -5.94
N GLY A 160 16.68 11.99 -5.59
CA GLY A 160 16.21 13.01 -6.53
C GLY A 160 14.82 12.67 -7.07
N GLU A 161 14.68 12.63 -8.40
CA GLU A 161 13.43 12.25 -9.10
C GLU A 161 13.29 10.72 -9.29
N ASN A 162 14.19 9.94 -8.73
CA ASN A 162 14.20 8.48 -8.87
C ASN A 162 13.98 7.81 -7.51
N ILE A 163 13.52 6.56 -7.58
CA ILE A 163 13.47 5.66 -6.43
C ILE A 163 14.60 4.66 -6.55
N ARG A 164 15.33 4.45 -5.46
CA ARG A 164 16.35 3.43 -5.36
C ARG A 164 15.96 2.37 -4.33
N MET A 165 15.91 1.13 -4.77
CA MET A 165 15.68 -0.04 -3.92
C MET A 165 16.97 -0.86 -3.84
N VAL A 166 17.41 -1.13 -2.62
CA VAL A 166 18.59 -1.95 -2.33
C VAL A 166 18.13 -3.25 -1.68
N ILE A 167 18.40 -4.36 -2.35
CA ILE A 167 18.07 -5.71 -1.90
C ILE A 167 19.36 -6.36 -1.44
N SER A 168 19.43 -6.73 -0.15
CA SER A 168 20.65 -7.28 0.46
C SER A 168 20.48 -8.78 0.73
N PRO A 169 21.36 -9.63 0.18
CA PRO A 169 21.35 -11.06 0.45
C PRO A 169 22.07 -11.42 1.75
N LYS A 170 21.91 -12.66 2.20
CA LYS A 170 22.58 -13.27 3.35
C LYS A 170 23.99 -13.82 3.00
N GLY A 171 24.70 -13.17 2.13
CA GLY A 171 26.02 -13.62 1.69
C GLY A 171 26.25 -13.36 0.22
N LEU A 172 27.31 -13.93 -0.32
CA LEU A 172 27.57 -13.92 -1.77
C LEU A 172 26.65 -14.92 -2.45
N TRP A 173 26.08 -14.55 -3.58
CA TRP A 173 25.17 -15.36 -4.42
C TRP A 173 25.60 -15.29 -5.88
#